data_72f4805865ddd8ba0d09eb5be5d901b4
#
_entry.id   72f4805865ddd8ba0d09eb5be5d901b4
#
_cell.length_a   1.000
_cell.length_b   1.000
_cell.length_c   1.000
_cell.angle_alpha   90.00
_cell.angle_beta   90.00
_cell.angle_gamma   90.00
#
_symmetry.space_group_name_H-M   'P 1'
#
loop_
_entity.id
_entity.type
_entity.pdbx_description
1 polymer ?
#
loop_
_entity_poly.entity_id
_entity_poly.type
_entity_poly.pdbx_seq_one_letter_code
_entity_poly.pdbx_strand_id
1 'polypeptide(L)'
;MSFVLGIDTSNYTTSCALLDTADMSVRSCKKLLPVKQGERGLRQSDAVFHHTKQLPELMKQLFDKRYDLSAVGYSYAPRCAEGSYMPCFLVGENVAQAVSLACGADLEKTSHQVGHILAALYSCGKLDMLSSDKPFAAFHVSGGTTDLLLCEPDKAKLINITQIGGSRD
;
A
#
# COMPACT_ATOMS: atom_id res chain seq x y z
N MET A 1 2.57 23.77 -2.36
CA MET A 1 3.08 22.41 -2.64
C MET A 1 2.50 21.51 -1.57
N SER A 2 1.76 20.50 -1.95
CA SER A 2 1.20 19.55 -1.00
C SER A 2 1.77 18.16 -1.26
N PHE A 3 1.78 17.33 -0.24
CA PHE A 3 2.32 15.98 -0.29
C PHE A 3 1.26 14.97 0.12
N VAL A 4 1.39 13.76 -0.39
CA VAL A 4 0.56 12.62 0.04
C VAL A 4 1.46 11.58 0.68
N LEU A 5 1.11 11.18 1.91
CA LEU A 5 1.79 10.09 2.62
C LEU A 5 1.09 8.77 2.32
N GLY A 6 1.83 7.77 1.86
CA GLY A 6 1.37 6.38 1.72
C GLY A 6 1.98 5.48 2.78
N ILE A 7 1.19 4.59 3.40
CA ILE A 7 1.63 3.63 4.42
C ILE A 7 1.13 2.23 4.06
N ASP A 8 2.04 1.26 4.08
CA ASP A 8 1.72 -0.14 3.91
C ASP A 8 2.47 -1.00 4.95
N THR A 9 1.72 -1.75 5.73
CA THR A 9 2.21 -2.70 6.74
C THR A 9 1.75 -4.12 6.42
N SER A 10 1.84 -4.47 5.14
CA SER A 10 1.50 -5.80 4.66
C SER A 10 2.57 -6.82 5.05
N ASN A 11 2.12 -7.93 5.52
CA ASN A 11 2.76 -9.21 5.83
C ASN A 11 4.27 -9.19 6.17
N TYR A 12 5.18 -8.99 5.21
CA TYR A 12 6.63 -9.12 5.40
C TYR A 12 7.43 -7.83 5.25
N THR A 13 6.78 -6.73 4.90
CA THR A 13 7.48 -5.47 4.62
C THR A 13 6.74 -4.30 5.22
N THR A 14 7.43 -3.53 6.06
CA THR A 14 6.97 -2.19 6.46
C THR A 14 7.40 -1.21 5.39
N SER A 15 6.51 -0.42 4.84
CA SER A 15 6.84 0.62 3.86
C SER A 15 6.05 1.90 4.08
N CYS A 16 6.67 3.02 3.72
CA CYS A 16 6.01 4.31 3.60
C CYS A 16 6.60 5.10 2.43
N ALA A 17 5.79 5.95 1.84
CA ALA A 17 6.18 6.76 0.69
C ALA A 17 5.58 8.17 0.81
N LEU A 18 6.28 9.14 0.25
CA LEU A 18 5.85 10.53 0.16
C LEU A 18 5.82 10.93 -1.32
N LEU A 19 4.65 11.29 -1.81
CA LEU A 19 4.41 11.78 -3.16
C LEU A 19 4.35 13.31 -3.13
N ASP A 20 5.14 13.98 -3.95
CA ASP A 20 4.97 15.41 -4.25
C ASP A 20 3.89 15.57 -5.33
N THR A 21 2.82 16.32 -5.03
CA THR A 21 1.71 16.51 -5.97
C THR A 21 2.04 17.50 -7.11
N ALA A 22 3.15 18.22 -7.00
CA ALA A 22 3.52 19.21 -8.01
C ALA A 22 4.19 18.58 -9.24
N ASP A 23 5.04 17.56 -9.01
CA ASP A 23 5.81 16.91 -10.08
C ASP A 23 5.61 15.38 -10.13
N MET A 24 4.74 14.86 -9.25
CA MET A 24 4.45 13.44 -9.09
C MET A 24 5.67 12.60 -8.70
N SER A 25 6.72 13.20 -8.16
CA SER A 25 7.89 12.48 -7.67
C SER A 25 7.58 11.72 -6.38
N VAL A 26 8.16 10.53 -6.23
CA VAL A 26 7.96 9.67 -5.06
C VAL A 26 9.28 9.39 -4.37
N ARG A 27 9.33 9.62 -3.07
CA ARG A 27 10.37 9.08 -2.19
C ARG A 27 9.76 7.98 -1.33
N SER A 28 10.47 6.87 -1.13
CA SER A 28 9.97 5.75 -0.35
C SER A 28 11.04 5.13 0.53
N CYS A 29 10.61 4.59 1.66
CA CYS A 29 11.43 3.81 2.58
C CYS A 29 10.71 2.49 2.85
N LYS A 30 11.47 1.39 2.89
CA LYS A 30 10.94 0.06 3.20
C LYS A 30 11.93 -0.77 3.99
N LYS A 31 11.41 -1.67 4.82
CA LYS A 31 12.20 -2.61 5.63
C LYS A 31 11.49 -3.94 5.74
N LEU A 32 12.20 -5.02 5.45
CA LEU A 32 11.67 -6.38 5.64
C LEU A 32 11.54 -6.68 7.12
N LEU A 33 10.52 -7.44 7.48
CA LEU A 33 10.39 -8.01 8.82
C LEU A 33 11.41 -9.14 8.99
N PRO A 34 11.96 -9.32 10.20
CA PRO A 34 12.88 -10.42 10.47
C PRO A 34 12.09 -11.74 10.50
N VAL A 35 12.34 -12.60 9.53
CA VAL A 35 11.84 -13.98 9.52
C VAL A 35 12.99 -14.90 9.95
N LYS A 36 12.74 -15.74 10.96
CA LYS A 36 13.76 -16.69 11.43
C LYS A 36 14.03 -17.75 10.36
N GLN A 37 15.27 -18.15 10.26
CA GLN A 37 15.69 -19.17 9.32
C GLN A 37 14.96 -20.50 9.63
N GLY A 38 14.30 -21.08 8.62
CA GLY A 38 13.52 -22.31 8.75
C GLY A 38 12.04 -22.13 9.08
N GLU A 39 11.56 -20.92 9.38
CA GLU A 39 10.14 -20.64 9.55
C GLU A 39 9.48 -20.38 8.18
N ARG A 40 8.30 -21.00 7.96
CA ARG A 40 7.53 -20.84 6.70
C ARG A 40 6.67 -19.57 6.66
N GLY A 41 6.79 -18.70 7.66
CA GLY A 41 6.00 -17.49 7.74
C GLY A 41 6.20 -16.77 9.06
N LEU A 42 5.55 -15.62 9.21
CA LEU A 42 5.54 -14.82 10.42
C LEU A 42 4.16 -14.88 11.08
N ARG A 43 4.12 -15.09 12.40
CA ARG A 43 2.85 -14.95 13.15
C ARG A 43 2.35 -13.52 13.04
N GLN A 44 1.04 -13.33 12.97
CA GLN A 44 0.47 -11.99 12.85
C GLN A 44 0.82 -11.08 14.03
N SER A 45 0.90 -11.63 15.24
CA SER A 45 1.37 -10.89 16.43
C SER A 45 2.81 -10.36 16.28
N ASP A 46 3.69 -11.18 15.70
CA ASP A 46 5.08 -10.79 15.49
C ASP A 46 5.19 -9.76 14.36
N ALA A 47 4.36 -9.89 13.32
CA ALA A 47 4.26 -8.90 12.26
C ALA A 47 3.81 -7.55 12.83
N VAL A 48 2.73 -7.52 13.62
CA VAL A 48 2.25 -6.30 14.30
C VAL A 48 3.36 -5.67 15.14
N PHE A 49 4.07 -6.46 15.96
CA PHE A 49 5.16 -5.98 16.79
C PHE A 49 6.28 -5.33 15.95
N HIS A 50 6.73 -6.02 14.90
CA HIS A 50 7.80 -5.51 14.05
C HIS A 50 7.39 -4.28 13.25
N HIS A 51 6.19 -4.25 12.69
CA HIS A 51 5.67 -3.07 12.00
C HIS A 51 5.59 -1.87 12.94
N THR A 52 5.10 -2.07 14.16
CA THR A 52 5.02 -1.01 15.19
C THR A 52 6.39 -0.41 15.49
N LYS A 53 7.44 -1.23 15.52
CA LYS A 53 8.80 -0.73 15.73
C LYS A 53 9.41 -0.06 14.50
N GLN A 54 9.17 -0.62 13.32
CA GLN A 54 9.86 -0.19 12.09
C GLN A 54 9.23 1.05 11.46
N LEU A 55 7.90 1.18 11.51
CA LEU A 55 7.20 2.27 10.82
C LEU A 55 7.64 3.66 11.27
N PRO A 56 7.76 3.97 12.59
CA PRO A 56 8.28 5.27 13.03
C PRO A 56 9.71 5.55 12.58
N GLU A 57 10.57 4.50 12.53
CA GLU A 57 11.95 4.62 12.05
C GLU A 57 12.00 4.99 10.56
N LEU A 58 11.15 4.35 9.73
CA LEU A 58 11.05 4.65 8.31
C LEU A 58 10.46 6.03 8.05
N MET A 59 9.43 6.40 8.79
CA MET A 59 8.86 7.75 8.71
C MET A 59 9.90 8.82 9.06
N LYS A 60 10.72 8.60 10.10
CA LYS A 60 11.82 9.51 10.44
C LYS A 60 12.85 9.68 9.32
N GLN A 61 13.11 8.61 8.54
CA GLN A 61 13.99 8.69 7.37
C GLN A 61 13.34 9.43 6.21
N LEU A 62 12.03 9.28 6.04
CA LEU A 62 11.27 9.88 4.97
C LEU A 62 11.04 11.38 5.20
N PHE A 63 10.78 11.77 6.46
CA PHE A 63 10.50 13.14 6.87
C PHE A 63 11.78 13.85 7.32
N ASP A 64 12.60 14.30 6.39
CA ASP A 64 13.83 15.08 6.64
C ASP A 64 13.56 16.57 6.99
N LYS A 65 12.31 17.01 6.77
CA LYS A 65 11.78 18.33 7.12
C LYS A 65 10.27 18.24 7.36
N ARG A 66 9.64 19.36 7.68
CA ARG A 66 8.17 19.43 7.74
C ARG A 66 7.58 19.48 6.35
N TYR A 67 6.56 18.66 6.11
CA TYR A 67 5.79 18.58 4.87
C TYR A 67 4.34 18.98 5.12
N ASP A 68 3.74 19.67 4.17
CA ASP A 68 2.33 20.00 4.14
C ASP A 68 1.58 18.83 3.49
N LEU A 69 0.96 17.99 4.31
CA LEU A 69 0.24 16.80 3.87
C LEU A 69 -1.19 17.16 3.50
N SER A 70 -1.59 16.95 2.26
CA SER A 70 -2.98 17.06 1.81
C SER A 70 -3.77 15.78 2.02
N ALA A 71 -3.12 14.61 1.95
CA ALA A 71 -3.77 13.34 2.20
C ALA A 71 -2.81 12.30 2.79
N VAL A 72 -3.39 11.31 3.48
CA VAL A 72 -2.71 10.12 3.97
C VAL A 72 -3.45 8.90 3.46
N GLY A 73 -2.76 8.05 2.67
CA GLY A 73 -3.27 6.79 2.16
C GLY A 73 -2.69 5.60 2.94
N TYR A 74 -3.49 4.54 3.12
CA TYR A 74 -3.00 3.32 3.75
C TYR A 74 -3.65 2.06 3.16
N SER A 75 -2.91 0.94 3.23
CA SER A 75 -3.46 -0.37 2.95
C SER A 75 -4.19 -0.91 4.17
N TYR A 76 -5.48 -1.27 4.02
CA TYR A 76 -6.31 -1.78 5.11
C TYR A 76 -6.43 -3.31 5.14
N ALA A 77 -6.15 -3.97 4.02
CA ALA A 77 -6.26 -5.42 3.84
C ALA A 77 -5.43 -5.89 2.63
N PRO A 78 -5.14 -7.19 2.51
CA PRO A 78 -4.47 -7.75 1.34
C PRO A 78 -5.22 -7.50 0.03
N ARG A 79 -6.55 -7.69 0.03
CA ARG A 79 -7.44 -7.56 -1.14
C ARG A 79 -8.74 -6.87 -0.74
N CYS A 80 -9.46 -6.30 -1.71
CA CYS A 80 -10.82 -5.76 -1.53
C CYS A 80 -11.87 -6.88 -1.54
N ALA A 81 -11.69 -7.93 -0.73
CA ALA A 81 -12.59 -9.07 -0.64
C ALA A 81 -13.00 -9.31 0.81
N GLU A 82 -14.24 -9.81 1.01
CA GLU A 82 -14.73 -10.19 2.32
C GLU A 82 -13.81 -11.27 2.94
N GLY A 83 -13.53 -11.16 4.24
CA GLY A 83 -12.64 -12.07 4.95
C GLY A 83 -11.14 -11.86 4.69
N SER A 84 -10.76 -10.85 3.93
CA SER A 84 -9.35 -10.55 3.62
C SER A 84 -8.58 -9.83 4.73
N TYR A 85 -9.15 -9.76 5.94
CA TYR A 85 -8.53 -9.06 7.07
C TYR A 85 -7.28 -9.77 7.60
N MET A 86 -6.24 -8.97 7.90
CA MET A 86 -5.03 -9.42 8.61
C MET A 86 -4.62 -8.38 9.66
N PRO A 87 -4.33 -8.78 10.92
CA PRO A 87 -4.00 -7.85 12.01
C PRO A 87 -2.82 -6.91 11.75
N CYS A 88 -1.84 -7.32 10.96
CA CYS A 88 -0.67 -6.48 10.66
C CYS A 88 -1.03 -5.15 9.99
N PHE A 89 -2.14 -5.07 9.23
CA PHE A 89 -2.59 -3.84 8.58
C PHE A 89 -3.05 -2.76 9.57
N LEU A 90 -3.51 -3.16 10.76
CA LEU A 90 -3.93 -2.21 11.80
C LEU A 90 -2.83 -1.23 12.20
N VAL A 91 -1.56 -1.62 12.09
CA VAL A 91 -0.44 -0.72 12.43
C VAL A 91 -0.40 0.48 11.48
N GLY A 92 -0.47 0.22 10.18
CA GLY A 92 -0.51 1.27 9.16
C GLY A 92 -1.76 2.13 9.28
N GLU A 93 -2.91 1.50 9.47
CA GLU A 93 -4.19 2.19 9.66
C GLU A 93 -4.15 3.15 10.85
N ASN A 94 -3.74 2.70 12.04
CA ASN A 94 -3.68 3.52 13.24
C ASN A 94 -2.75 4.72 13.07
N VAL A 95 -1.58 4.51 12.46
CA VAL A 95 -0.63 5.61 12.19
C VAL A 95 -1.19 6.57 11.15
N ALA A 96 -1.81 6.07 10.08
CA ALA A 96 -2.41 6.91 9.05
C ALA A 96 -3.54 7.79 9.62
N GLN A 97 -4.42 7.23 10.44
CA GLN A 97 -5.48 7.98 11.13
C GLN A 97 -4.90 9.05 12.06
N ALA A 98 -3.91 8.70 12.88
CA ALA A 98 -3.27 9.64 13.80
C ALA A 98 -2.61 10.81 13.07
N VAL A 99 -1.89 10.53 11.97
CA VAL A 99 -1.23 11.56 11.16
C VAL A 99 -2.25 12.44 10.44
N SER A 100 -3.28 11.84 9.81
CA SER A 100 -4.37 12.57 9.15
C SER A 100 -5.03 13.55 10.10
N LEU A 101 -5.42 13.11 11.30
CA LEU A 101 -6.03 13.96 12.33
C LEU A 101 -5.09 15.08 12.81
N ALA A 102 -3.80 14.77 13.02
CA ALA A 102 -2.82 15.73 13.51
C ALA A 102 -2.48 16.82 12.48
N CYS A 103 -2.53 16.49 11.18
CA CYS A 103 -2.19 17.40 10.09
C CYS A 103 -3.41 18.04 9.41
N GLY A 104 -4.64 17.58 9.72
CA GLY A 104 -5.86 17.99 9.01
C GLY A 104 -5.88 17.51 7.54
N ALA A 105 -5.19 16.41 7.25
CA ALA A 105 -5.08 15.83 5.92
C ALA A 105 -6.23 14.84 5.65
N ASP A 106 -6.67 14.71 4.39
CA ASP A 106 -7.65 13.71 4.00
C ASP A 106 -7.13 12.29 4.27
N LEU A 107 -8.03 11.37 4.64
CA LEU A 107 -7.68 9.98 4.91
C LEU A 107 -8.28 9.07 3.85
N GLU A 108 -7.41 8.33 3.15
CA GLU A 108 -7.80 7.42 2.08
C GLU A 108 -7.34 5.98 2.36
N LYS A 109 -8.19 5.01 2.09
CA LYS A 109 -7.86 3.59 2.25
C LYS A 109 -7.92 2.83 0.94
N THR A 110 -6.98 1.90 0.78
CA THR A 110 -6.96 0.99 -0.36
C THR A 110 -6.51 -0.40 0.09
N SER A 111 -6.67 -1.42 -0.76
CA SER A 111 -6.04 -2.71 -0.47
C SER A 111 -4.57 -2.72 -0.92
N HIS A 112 -3.78 -3.60 -0.32
CA HIS A 112 -2.40 -3.84 -0.72
C HIS A 112 -2.30 -4.24 -2.22
N GLN A 113 -3.22 -5.07 -2.71
CA GLN A 113 -3.27 -5.46 -4.12
C GLN A 113 -3.50 -4.27 -5.06
N VAL A 114 -4.42 -3.35 -4.73
CA VAL A 114 -4.62 -2.10 -5.48
C VAL A 114 -3.35 -1.25 -5.44
N GLY A 115 -2.69 -1.15 -4.28
CA GLY A 115 -1.42 -0.43 -4.14
C GLY A 115 -0.34 -0.96 -5.10
N HIS A 116 -0.23 -2.28 -5.26
CA HIS A 116 0.69 -2.88 -6.23
C HIS A 116 0.37 -2.50 -7.68
N ILE A 117 -0.90 -2.53 -8.06
CA ILE A 117 -1.33 -2.14 -9.42
C ILE A 117 -1.02 -0.66 -9.68
N LEU A 118 -1.36 0.21 -8.72
CA LEU A 118 -1.08 1.65 -8.84
C LEU A 118 0.43 1.93 -8.93
N ALA A 119 1.26 1.24 -8.14
CA ALA A 119 2.71 1.35 -8.19
C ALA A 119 3.28 0.88 -9.55
N ALA A 120 2.72 -0.19 -10.12
CA ALA A 120 3.11 -0.67 -11.44
C ALA A 120 2.73 0.34 -12.53
N LEU A 121 1.51 0.88 -12.51
CA LEU A 121 1.07 1.92 -13.45
C LEU A 121 1.94 3.19 -13.35
N TYR A 122 2.27 3.62 -12.12
CA TYR A 122 3.16 4.73 -11.90
C TYR A 122 4.56 4.46 -12.51
N SER A 123 5.14 3.30 -12.20
CA SER A 123 6.48 2.93 -12.68
C SER A 123 6.57 2.81 -14.20
N CYS A 124 5.48 2.45 -14.86
CA CYS A 124 5.39 2.34 -16.32
C CYS A 124 4.96 3.66 -16.99
N GLY A 125 4.69 4.73 -16.23
CA GLY A 125 4.16 5.99 -16.78
C GLY A 125 2.77 5.85 -17.40
N LYS A 126 1.92 4.97 -16.82
CA LYS A 126 0.58 4.60 -17.32
C LYS A 126 -0.56 4.95 -16.36
N LEU A 127 -0.36 5.92 -15.48
CA LEU A 127 -1.42 6.39 -14.58
C LEU A 127 -2.63 6.97 -15.33
N ASP A 128 -2.45 7.42 -16.56
CA ASP A 128 -3.51 7.87 -17.46
C ASP A 128 -4.58 6.80 -17.72
N MET A 129 -4.23 5.51 -17.59
CA MET A 129 -5.20 4.40 -17.67
C MET A 129 -6.28 4.47 -16.61
N LEU A 130 -6.02 5.09 -15.45
CA LEU A 130 -7.01 5.28 -14.38
C LEU A 130 -8.11 6.28 -14.77
N SER A 131 -7.80 7.21 -15.67
CA SER A 131 -8.76 8.19 -16.20
C SER A 131 -9.52 7.66 -17.42
N SER A 132 -9.18 6.47 -17.87
CA SER A 132 -9.84 5.77 -18.97
C SER A 132 -11.02 4.97 -18.44
N ASP A 133 -12.15 4.98 -19.13
CA ASP A 133 -13.29 4.10 -18.81
C ASP A 133 -13.08 2.65 -19.31
N LYS A 134 -11.86 2.31 -19.75
CA LYS A 134 -11.54 0.99 -20.32
C LYS A 134 -10.90 0.09 -19.27
N PRO A 135 -11.46 -1.11 -19.04
CA PRO A 135 -10.80 -2.13 -18.23
C PRO A 135 -9.46 -2.56 -18.85
N PHE A 136 -8.54 -2.99 -17.98
CA PHE A 136 -7.27 -3.59 -18.39
C PHE A 136 -6.96 -4.82 -17.55
N ALA A 137 -6.13 -5.71 -18.10
CA ALA A 137 -5.67 -6.89 -17.37
C ALA A 137 -4.29 -6.64 -16.74
N ALA A 138 -4.07 -7.22 -15.56
CA ALA A 138 -2.78 -7.23 -14.88
C ALA A 138 -2.45 -8.62 -14.37
N PHE A 139 -1.17 -9.00 -14.45
CA PHE A 139 -0.66 -10.16 -13.73
C PHE A 139 -0.11 -9.72 -12.38
N HIS A 140 -0.60 -10.35 -11.31
CA HIS A 140 -0.06 -10.21 -9.96
C HIS A 140 0.68 -11.49 -9.59
N VAL A 141 2.01 -11.46 -9.71
CA VAL A 141 2.89 -12.60 -9.42
C VAL A 141 3.46 -12.44 -8.03
N SER A 142 3.18 -13.38 -7.16
CA SER A 142 3.71 -13.44 -5.79
C SER A 142 4.47 -14.76 -5.56
N GLY A 143 5.11 -14.91 -4.39
CA GLY A 143 5.91 -16.09 -4.07
C GLY A 143 5.16 -17.43 -3.97
N GLY A 144 3.84 -17.45 -4.12
CA GLY A 144 3.03 -18.68 -4.03
C GLY A 144 1.78 -18.67 -4.91
N THR A 145 1.51 -17.56 -5.63
CA THR A 145 0.35 -17.45 -6.52
C THR A 145 0.66 -16.55 -7.71
N THR A 146 0.08 -16.89 -8.84
CA THR A 146 0.01 -15.99 -10.01
C THR A 146 -1.47 -15.74 -10.30
N ASP A 147 -1.90 -14.49 -10.13
CA ASP A 147 -3.28 -14.08 -10.35
C ASP A 147 -3.37 -13.26 -11.66
N LEU A 148 -4.34 -13.59 -12.51
CA LEU A 148 -4.77 -12.73 -13.61
C LEU A 148 -5.96 -11.89 -13.14
N LEU A 149 -5.77 -10.59 -13.14
CA LEU A 149 -6.69 -9.60 -12.60
C LEU A 149 -7.31 -8.78 -13.72
N LEU A 150 -8.63 -8.62 -13.70
CA LEU A 150 -9.33 -7.59 -14.44
C LEU A 150 -9.40 -6.34 -13.57
N CYS A 151 -8.85 -5.25 -14.06
CA CYS A 151 -8.79 -3.96 -13.38
C CYS A 151 -9.73 -2.99 -14.08
N GLU A 152 -10.72 -2.48 -13.37
CA GLU A 152 -11.72 -1.55 -13.88
C GLU A 152 -11.55 -0.22 -13.16
N PRO A 153 -11.17 0.87 -13.87
CA PRO A 153 -11.07 2.19 -13.27
C PRO A 153 -12.39 2.59 -12.63
N ASP A 154 -12.31 3.06 -11.38
CA ASP A 154 -13.48 3.48 -10.60
C ASP A 154 -13.12 4.75 -9.82
N LYS A 155 -13.74 5.87 -10.21
CA LYS A 155 -13.51 7.18 -9.59
C LYS A 155 -13.75 7.19 -8.07
N ALA A 156 -14.63 6.31 -7.57
CA ALA A 156 -14.97 6.25 -6.15
C ALA A 156 -13.93 5.44 -5.33
N LYS A 157 -13.24 4.48 -5.98
CA LYS A 157 -12.32 3.54 -5.31
C LYS A 157 -10.95 3.46 -5.96
N LEU A 158 -10.63 4.36 -6.87
CA LEU A 158 -9.46 4.35 -7.75
C LEU A 158 -9.51 3.21 -8.77
N ILE A 159 -9.74 1.98 -8.35
CA ILE A 159 -9.77 0.80 -9.22
C ILE A 159 -10.54 -0.36 -8.56
N ASN A 160 -11.42 -0.99 -9.29
CA ASN A 160 -12.00 -2.28 -8.93
C ASN A 160 -11.17 -3.41 -9.51
N ILE A 161 -10.95 -4.47 -8.74
CA ILE A 161 -10.14 -5.62 -9.15
C ILE A 161 -10.96 -6.89 -9.00
N THR A 162 -11.08 -7.64 -10.09
CA THR A 162 -11.68 -8.98 -10.13
C THR A 162 -10.64 -10.00 -10.57
N GLN A 163 -10.44 -11.05 -9.80
CA GLN A 163 -9.59 -12.17 -10.22
C GLN A 163 -10.35 -13.01 -11.26
N ILE A 164 -9.82 -13.09 -12.48
CA ILE A 164 -10.42 -13.80 -13.61
C ILE A 164 -9.66 -15.09 -13.97
N GLY A 165 -8.52 -15.33 -13.35
CA GLY A 165 -7.72 -16.54 -13.52
C GLY A 165 -6.54 -16.56 -12.57
N GLY A 166 -5.83 -17.67 -12.54
CA GLY A 166 -4.61 -17.79 -11.74
C GLY A 166 -4.20 -19.24 -11.51
N SER A 167 -2.97 -19.41 -10.98
CA SER A 167 -2.47 -20.70 -10.51
C SER A 167 -1.96 -20.57 -9.08
N ARG A 168 -1.96 -21.67 -8.34
CA ARG A 168 -1.28 -21.84 -7.05
C ARG A 168 -0.16 -22.85 -7.26
N ASP A 169 1.03 -22.52 -6.81
CA ASP A 169 2.18 -23.42 -6.78
C ASP A 169 2.11 -24.36 -5.59
#